data_b6daf817db688a74332cc3b79bfe1961
#
_entry.id   b6daf817db688a74332cc3b79bfe1961
#
_cell.length_a   1.000
_cell.length_b   1.000
_cell.length_c   1.000
_cell.angle_alpha   90.00
_cell.angle_beta   90.00
_cell.angle_gamma   90.00
#
_symmetry.space_group_name_H-M   'P 1'
#
loop_
_entity.id
_entity.type
_entity.pdbx_description
1 polymer ?
#
loop_
_entity_poly.entity_id
_entity_poly.type
_entity_poly.pdbx_seq_one_letter_code
_entity_poly.pdbx_strand_id
1 'polypeptide(L)'
;MEKHNQKEVGGFTLIETCLAMVMLLVIVCGVLPLGVYALKYNSAAAIRAGAVTAAQRKLEQLRAGSFTSCISSSEVVTVGPTESNSYTVEVTVTDVAATLKNVKIVVTPRGRSTDGGTYSEDEGWMRGQVIVYTNRTTSTTGGNLG
;
A
#
# COMPACT_ATOMS: atom_id res chain seq x y z
N MET A 1 -13.99 -75.96 7.30
CA MET A 1 -13.20 -75.30 8.32
C MET A 1 -12.58 -74.04 7.71
N GLU A 2 -13.22 -72.90 7.90
CA GLU A 2 -12.82 -71.61 7.34
C GLU A 2 -11.94 -70.89 8.38
N LYS A 3 -10.65 -70.74 8.05
CA LYS A 3 -9.71 -69.96 8.89
C LYS A 3 -10.00 -68.48 8.74
N HIS A 4 -10.67 -67.94 9.75
CA HIS A 4 -10.87 -66.50 9.89
C HIS A 4 -9.49 -65.86 10.15
N ASN A 5 -8.95 -65.18 9.13
CA ASN A 5 -7.73 -64.44 9.19
C ASN A 5 -7.98 -63.11 9.91
N GLN A 6 -7.85 -63.09 11.24
CA GLN A 6 -7.92 -61.88 12.03
C GLN A 6 -6.68 -61.02 11.67
N LYS A 7 -6.90 -59.96 10.90
CA LYS A 7 -5.93 -58.89 10.74
C LYS A 7 -5.72 -58.24 12.11
N GLU A 8 -4.56 -58.43 12.67
CA GLU A 8 -4.13 -57.71 13.86
C GLU A 8 -4.19 -56.21 13.56
N VAL A 9 -5.09 -55.49 14.20
CA VAL A 9 -5.14 -54.02 14.17
C VAL A 9 -4.05 -53.54 15.11
N GLY A 10 -2.87 -53.24 14.56
CA GLY A 10 -1.76 -52.67 15.31
C GLY A 10 -2.17 -51.33 15.89
N GLY A 11 -2.23 -51.20 17.20
CA GLY A 11 -2.42 -49.96 17.89
C GLY A 11 -1.18 -49.08 17.79
N PHE A 12 -1.37 -47.76 17.72
CA PHE A 12 -0.28 -46.77 17.74
C PHE A 12 0.56 -46.94 19.01
N THR A 13 1.87 -46.96 18.84
CA THR A 13 2.79 -46.99 19.97
C THR A 13 2.87 -45.61 20.64
N LEU A 14 3.13 -45.58 21.96
CA LEU A 14 3.23 -44.31 22.70
C LEU A 14 4.34 -43.42 22.14
N ILE A 15 5.43 -44.04 21.63
CA ILE A 15 6.56 -43.32 20.99
C ILE A 15 6.11 -42.63 19.66
N GLU A 16 5.25 -43.29 18.89
CA GLU A 16 4.75 -42.77 17.61
C GLU A 16 3.85 -41.57 17.82
N THR A 17 2.99 -41.58 18.84
CA THR A 17 2.15 -40.42 19.20
C THR A 17 3.01 -39.25 19.70
N CYS A 18 4.04 -39.50 20.50
CA CYS A 18 4.98 -38.46 20.91
C CYS A 18 5.74 -37.87 19.72
N LEU A 19 6.20 -38.71 18.79
CA LEU A 19 6.90 -38.24 17.58
C LEU A 19 5.97 -37.40 16.69
N ALA A 20 4.72 -37.83 16.50
CA ALA A 20 3.71 -37.11 15.75
C ALA A 20 3.41 -35.73 16.37
N MET A 21 3.30 -35.63 17.70
CA MET A 21 3.12 -34.36 18.40
C MET A 21 4.29 -33.41 18.21
N VAL A 22 5.53 -33.89 18.29
CA VAL A 22 6.74 -33.08 18.06
C VAL A 22 6.75 -32.56 16.62
N MET A 23 6.49 -33.41 15.63
CA MET A 23 6.42 -33.02 14.22
C MET A 23 5.34 -31.98 13.99
N LEU A 24 4.15 -32.15 14.57
CA LEU A 24 3.04 -31.20 14.45
C LEU A 24 3.42 -29.84 15.06
N LEU A 25 4.10 -29.84 16.22
CA LEU A 25 4.54 -28.60 16.87
C LEU A 25 5.55 -27.85 15.99
N VAL A 26 6.51 -28.54 15.37
CA VAL A 26 7.47 -27.92 14.44
C VAL A 26 6.77 -27.30 13.24
N ILE A 27 5.78 -27.97 12.66
CA ILE A 27 4.99 -27.45 11.54
C ILE A 27 4.22 -26.19 11.95
N VAL A 28 3.54 -26.23 13.09
CA VAL A 28 2.76 -25.09 13.59
C VAL A 28 3.65 -23.88 13.85
N CYS A 29 4.81 -24.07 14.51
CA CYS A 29 5.78 -23.00 14.75
C CYS A 29 6.34 -22.39 13.45
N GLY A 30 6.43 -23.17 12.38
CA GLY A 30 6.88 -22.66 11.08
C GLY A 30 5.80 -21.89 10.31
N VAL A 31 4.55 -22.34 10.37
CA VAL A 31 3.44 -21.77 9.58
C VAL A 31 2.89 -20.48 10.19
N LEU A 32 2.79 -20.38 11.51
CA LEU A 32 2.23 -19.21 12.18
C LEU A 32 2.92 -17.87 11.84
N PRO A 33 4.28 -17.79 11.86
CA PRO A 33 4.96 -16.54 11.48
C PRO A 33 4.71 -16.13 10.02
N LEU A 34 4.58 -17.10 9.10
CA LEU A 34 4.28 -16.83 7.70
C LEU A 34 2.90 -16.19 7.52
N GLY A 35 1.90 -16.66 8.27
CA GLY A 35 0.56 -16.08 8.28
C GLY A 35 0.57 -14.61 8.72
N VAL A 36 1.25 -14.30 9.82
CA VAL A 36 1.39 -12.92 10.31
C VAL A 36 2.14 -12.04 9.30
N TYR A 37 3.18 -12.56 8.65
CA TYR A 37 3.93 -11.85 7.63
C TYR A 37 3.05 -11.54 6.40
N ALA A 38 2.26 -12.50 5.94
CA ALA A 38 1.33 -12.32 4.83
C ALA A 38 0.29 -11.24 5.11
N LEU A 39 -0.27 -11.18 6.32
CA LEU A 39 -1.21 -10.14 6.72
C LEU A 39 -0.57 -8.74 6.71
N LYS A 40 0.66 -8.60 7.23
CA LYS A 40 1.40 -7.34 7.20
C LYS A 40 1.69 -6.89 5.77
N TYR A 41 2.08 -7.80 4.90
CA TYR A 41 2.36 -7.49 3.50
C TYR A 41 1.10 -7.03 2.75
N ASN A 42 -0.02 -7.71 2.94
CA ASN A 42 -1.30 -7.33 2.34
C ASN A 42 -1.77 -5.95 2.80
N SER A 43 -1.63 -5.61 4.08
CA SER A 43 -1.99 -4.29 4.59
C SER A 43 -1.12 -3.18 3.99
N ALA A 44 0.19 -3.41 3.84
CA ALA A 44 1.09 -2.47 3.18
C ALA A 44 0.75 -2.26 1.70
N ALA A 45 0.38 -3.33 0.98
CA ALA A 45 -0.06 -3.24 -0.41
C ALA A 45 -1.35 -2.42 -0.56
N ALA A 46 -2.32 -2.60 0.34
CA ALA A 46 -3.56 -1.82 0.35
C ALA A 46 -3.31 -0.32 0.59
N ILE A 47 -2.40 0.02 1.51
CA ILE A 47 -2.01 1.41 1.78
C ILE A 47 -1.37 2.04 0.53
N ARG A 48 -0.47 1.32 -0.15
CA ARG A 48 0.14 1.80 -1.40
C ARG A 48 -0.88 2.03 -2.51
N ALA A 49 -1.82 1.12 -2.69
CA ALA A 49 -2.90 1.26 -3.67
C ALA A 49 -3.75 2.51 -3.40
N GLY A 50 -4.08 2.78 -2.13
CA GLY A 50 -4.78 4.00 -1.73
C GLY A 50 -3.96 5.27 -2.02
N ALA A 51 -2.65 5.26 -1.76
CA ALA A 51 -1.76 6.39 -2.05
C ALA A 51 -1.71 6.69 -3.56
N VAL A 52 -1.63 5.66 -4.41
CA VAL A 52 -1.68 5.82 -5.88
C VAL A 52 -3.01 6.42 -6.31
N THR A 53 -4.14 5.97 -5.75
CA THR A 53 -5.46 6.52 -6.06
C THR A 53 -5.57 7.99 -5.66
N ALA A 54 -5.02 8.38 -4.49
CA ALA A 54 -4.97 9.77 -4.05
C ALA A 54 -4.14 10.64 -5.02
N ALA A 55 -2.97 10.14 -5.43
CA ALA A 55 -2.10 10.82 -6.40
C ALA A 55 -2.79 11.02 -7.75
N GLN A 56 -3.47 9.99 -8.26
CA GLN A 56 -4.21 10.07 -9.53
C GLN A 56 -5.34 11.10 -9.46
N ARG A 57 -6.14 11.09 -8.39
CA ARG A 57 -7.21 12.10 -8.20
C ARG A 57 -6.64 13.51 -8.20
N LYS A 58 -5.54 13.74 -7.50
CA LYS A 58 -4.90 15.05 -7.48
C LYS A 58 -4.36 15.46 -8.85
N LEU A 59 -3.76 14.51 -9.56
CA LEU A 59 -3.27 14.75 -10.92
C LEU A 59 -4.41 15.15 -11.87
N GLU A 60 -5.56 14.48 -11.79
CA GLU A 60 -6.74 14.79 -12.60
C GLU A 60 -7.32 16.16 -12.24
N GLN A 61 -7.41 16.52 -10.96
CA GLN A 61 -7.81 17.84 -10.52
C GLN A 61 -6.87 18.93 -11.08
N LEU A 62 -5.57 18.70 -11.03
CA LEU A 62 -4.59 19.63 -11.59
C LEU A 62 -4.72 19.73 -13.11
N ARG A 63 -5.05 18.66 -13.80
CA ARG A 63 -5.28 18.66 -15.27
C ARG A 63 -6.55 19.39 -15.65
N ALA A 64 -7.61 19.26 -14.88
CA ALA A 64 -8.89 19.92 -15.11
C ALA A 64 -8.84 21.43 -14.80
N GLY A 65 -7.98 21.87 -13.89
CA GLY A 65 -7.79 23.27 -13.53
C GLY A 65 -7.07 24.07 -14.62
N SER A 66 -7.06 25.41 -14.53
CA SER A 66 -6.29 26.27 -15.42
C SER A 66 -4.79 26.17 -15.16
N PHE A 67 -3.94 26.55 -16.14
CA PHE A 67 -2.49 26.58 -15.96
C PHE A 67 -2.05 27.53 -14.83
N THR A 68 -2.74 28.66 -14.72
CA THR A 68 -2.48 29.67 -13.70
C THR A 68 -2.89 29.26 -12.30
N SER A 69 -3.88 28.37 -12.16
CA SER A 69 -4.33 27.86 -10.86
C SER A 69 -3.44 26.75 -10.29
N CYS A 70 -2.43 26.30 -11.06
CA CYS A 70 -1.47 25.31 -10.61
C CYS A 70 -0.47 25.96 -9.65
N ILE A 71 -0.76 25.87 -8.35
CA ILE A 71 0.09 26.39 -7.25
C ILE A 71 0.48 25.27 -6.29
N SER A 72 1.57 25.47 -5.59
CA SER A 72 2.01 24.53 -4.53
C SER A 72 0.96 24.51 -3.41
N SER A 73 0.57 23.31 -3.00
CA SER A 73 -0.44 23.11 -1.96
C SER A 73 -0.17 21.84 -1.16
N SER A 74 -0.62 21.83 0.08
CA SER A 74 -0.63 20.62 0.92
C SER A 74 -2.05 20.41 1.43
N GLU A 75 -2.57 19.21 1.24
CA GLU A 75 -3.92 18.86 1.70
C GLU A 75 -3.96 17.43 2.24
N VAL A 76 -4.93 17.15 3.09
CA VAL A 76 -5.21 15.81 3.60
C VAL A 76 -6.39 15.23 2.84
N VAL A 77 -6.17 14.10 2.18
CA VAL A 77 -7.19 13.40 1.39
C VAL A 77 -7.49 12.05 2.02
N THR A 78 -8.75 11.76 2.21
CA THR A 78 -9.22 10.43 2.63
C THR A 78 -9.61 9.60 1.42
N VAL A 79 -9.15 8.35 1.37
CA VAL A 79 -9.47 7.41 0.28
C VAL A 79 -10.08 6.17 0.89
N GLY A 80 -11.28 5.80 0.40
CA GLY A 80 -12.00 4.60 0.83
C GLY A 80 -13.26 4.91 1.67
N PRO A 81 -14.09 3.88 1.92
CA PRO A 81 -15.37 4.02 2.61
C PRO A 81 -15.23 4.26 4.13
N THR A 82 -14.04 4.04 4.66
CA THR A 82 -13.73 4.23 6.07
C THR A 82 -12.63 5.29 6.17
N GLU A 83 -12.81 6.33 6.97
CA GLU A 83 -11.84 7.41 7.22
C GLU A 83 -10.49 6.93 7.80
N SER A 84 -10.28 5.62 7.88
CA SER A 84 -9.08 4.99 8.42
C SER A 84 -7.84 5.18 7.56
N ASN A 85 -7.99 5.50 6.28
CA ASN A 85 -6.89 5.68 5.35
C ASN A 85 -6.82 7.13 4.88
N SER A 86 -6.18 7.99 5.66
CA SER A 86 -5.89 9.37 5.29
C SER A 86 -4.46 9.50 4.74
N TYR A 87 -4.31 10.35 3.73
CA TYR A 87 -3.05 10.62 3.05
C TYR A 87 -2.78 12.11 3.06
N THR A 88 -1.54 12.50 3.33
CA THR A 88 -1.07 13.86 3.08
C THR A 88 -0.60 13.94 1.64
N VAL A 89 -1.20 14.81 0.87
CA VAL A 89 -0.86 15.07 -0.53
C VAL A 89 -0.17 16.43 -0.60
N GLU A 90 1.10 16.43 -0.89
CA GLU A 90 1.90 17.63 -1.12
C GLU A 90 2.12 17.83 -2.62
N VAL A 91 1.76 18.99 -3.10
CA VAL A 91 1.98 19.41 -4.49
C VAL A 91 3.02 20.51 -4.48
N THR A 92 4.17 20.27 -5.09
CA THR A 92 5.21 21.27 -5.32
C THR A 92 5.20 21.64 -6.79
N VAL A 93 4.98 22.92 -7.08
CA VAL A 93 5.00 23.45 -8.46
C VAL A 93 6.22 24.32 -8.62
N THR A 94 7.03 24.02 -9.65
CA THR A 94 8.22 24.80 -10.03
C THR A 94 8.02 25.34 -11.44
N ASP A 95 8.08 26.64 -11.57
CA ASP A 95 8.02 27.29 -12.88
C ASP A 95 9.38 27.14 -13.59
N VAL A 96 9.39 26.43 -14.71
CA VAL A 96 10.58 26.19 -15.53
C VAL A 96 10.67 27.25 -16.65
N ALA A 97 9.52 27.62 -17.22
CA ALA A 97 9.38 28.65 -18.23
C ALA A 97 7.97 29.26 -18.14
N ALA A 98 7.75 30.38 -18.80
CA ALA A 98 6.44 31.02 -18.83
C ALA A 98 5.28 30.10 -19.29
N THR A 99 5.62 29.08 -20.08
CA THR A 99 4.67 28.10 -20.65
C THR A 99 4.84 26.70 -20.10
N LEU A 100 5.77 26.47 -19.15
CA LEU A 100 6.11 25.15 -18.64
C LEU A 100 6.23 25.15 -17.12
N LYS A 101 5.41 24.35 -16.46
CA LYS A 101 5.50 24.07 -15.02
C LYS A 101 5.86 22.59 -14.79
N ASN A 102 6.80 22.37 -13.90
CA ASN A 102 7.09 21.04 -13.36
C ASN A 102 6.29 20.86 -12.07
N VAL A 103 5.52 19.79 -11.98
CA VAL A 103 4.67 19.47 -10.83
C VAL A 103 5.16 18.18 -10.21
N LYS A 104 5.54 18.24 -8.94
CA LYS A 104 5.89 17.10 -8.10
C LYS A 104 4.75 16.87 -7.11
N ILE A 105 4.16 15.70 -7.12
CA ILE A 105 3.12 15.28 -6.16
C ILE A 105 3.72 14.22 -5.25
N VAL A 106 3.74 14.47 -3.95
CA VAL A 106 4.20 13.54 -2.92
C VAL A 106 2.99 13.14 -2.11
N VAL A 107 2.71 11.85 -2.05
CA VAL A 107 1.61 11.30 -1.25
C VAL A 107 2.19 10.46 -0.14
N THR A 108 1.96 10.88 1.10
CA THR A 108 2.43 10.20 2.30
C THR A 108 1.24 9.66 3.08
N PRO A 109 1.15 8.34 3.33
CA PRO A 109 0.08 7.78 4.13
C PRO A 109 0.18 8.29 5.56
N ARG A 110 -0.93 8.80 6.09
CA ARG A 110 -1.08 9.10 7.51
C ARG A 110 -1.50 7.81 8.22
N GLY A 111 -0.59 7.20 8.94
CA GLY A 111 -0.94 6.05 9.76
C GLY A 111 -1.92 6.46 10.85
N ARG A 112 -2.90 5.63 11.13
CA ARG A 112 -3.69 5.71 12.34
C ARG A 112 -2.75 5.31 13.49
N SER A 113 -2.10 6.29 14.11
CA SER A 113 -1.42 6.04 15.38
C SER A 113 -2.47 5.75 16.43
N THR A 114 -2.48 4.54 16.95
CA THR A 114 -3.24 4.19 18.17
C THR A 114 -2.73 4.95 19.38
N ASP A 115 -1.53 5.53 19.29
CA ASP A 115 -0.84 6.22 20.40
C ASP A 115 -0.59 7.71 20.16
N GLY A 116 -1.24 8.35 19.19
CA GLY A 116 -1.08 9.80 18.93
C GLY A 116 0.31 10.21 18.43
N GLY A 117 1.22 9.30 18.17
CA GLY A 117 2.57 9.56 17.68
C GLY A 117 2.61 9.87 16.20
N THR A 118 3.22 10.99 15.83
CA THR A 118 3.59 11.31 14.46
C THR A 118 4.69 10.33 14.04
N TYR A 119 4.50 9.63 12.93
CA TYR A 119 5.52 8.73 12.42
C TYR A 119 6.78 9.50 12.01
N SER A 120 7.94 9.01 12.42
CA SER A 120 9.24 9.54 12.03
C SER A 120 9.43 9.50 10.50
N GLU A 121 9.99 10.56 9.92
CA GLU A 121 10.27 10.69 8.49
C GLU A 121 11.19 9.59 7.93
N ASP A 122 12.02 8.98 8.78
CA ASP A 122 13.02 7.98 8.40
C ASP A 122 12.45 6.64 7.91
N GLU A 123 11.17 6.37 8.15
CA GLU A 123 10.50 5.14 7.71
C GLU A 123 9.61 5.32 6.45
N GLY A 124 9.68 6.46 5.77
CA GLY A 124 8.80 6.82 4.67
C GLY A 124 8.78 5.82 3.50
N TRP A 125 9.92 5.22 3.17
CA TRP A 125 10.04 4.25 2.07
C TRP A 125 9.33 2.91 2.36
N MET A 126 9.25 2.49 3.61
CA MET A 126 8.53 1.27 4.00
C MET A 126 7.01 1.43 4.00
N ARG A 127 6.50 2.66 4.07
CA ARG A 127 5.08 2.97 4.30
C ARG A 127 4.27 3.34 3.06
N GLY A 128 4.83 3.13 1.87
CA GLY A 128 4.07 3.31 0.63
C GLY A 128 3.94 4.76 0.19
N GLN A 129 4.92 5.62 0.49
CA GLN A 129 5.03 6.93 -0.12
C GLN A 129 5.06 6.80 -1.65
N VAL A 130 4.25 7.62 -2.33
CA VAL A 130 4.18 7.67 -3.79
C VAL A 130 4.59 9.05 -4.24
N ILE A 131 5.53 9.11 -5.18
CA ILE A 131 6.02 10.35 -5.78
C ILE A 131 5.70 10.31 -7.27
N VAL A 132 4.98 11.33 -7.76
CA VAL A 132 4.62 11.48 -9.16
C VAL A 132 5.18 12.78 -9.69
N TYR A 133 5.90 12.71 -10.81
CA TYR A 133 6.37 13.88 -11.54
C TYR A 133 5.56 14.04 -12.82
N THR A 134 5.13 15.25 -13.10
CA THR A 134 4.44 15.59 -14.36
C THR A 134 4.81 16.98 -14.81
N ASN A 135 4.85 17.17 -16.12
CA ASN A 135 5.06 18.49 -16.72
C ASN A 135 3.73 19.01 -17.23
N ARG A 136 3.49 20.28 -17.03
CA ARG A 136 2.30 20.97 -17.54
C ARG A 136 2.73 22.11 -18.44
N THR A 137 2.22 22.09 -19.67
CA THR A 137 2.43 23.16 -20.65
C THR A 137 1.14 23.92 -20.87
N THR A 138 1.21 25.21 -21.16
CA THR A 138 0.08 25.91 -21.77
C THR A 138 -0.08 25.37 -23.18
N SER A 139 -1.24 24.79 -23.52
CA SER A 139 -1.55 24.57 -24.91
C SER A 139 -1.81 25.97 -25.52
N THR A 140 -0.84 26.48 -26.24
CA THR A 140 -1.07 27.57 -27.16
C THR A 140 -1.95 26.97 -28.28
N THR A 141 -3.24 27.13 -28.16
CA THR A 141 -4.15 26.87 -29.30
C THR A 141 -3.65 27.76 -30.42
N GLY A 142 -3.03 27.12 -31.40
CA GLY A 142 -2.36 27.77 -32.51
C GLY A 142 -3.30 28.78 -33.17
N GLY A 143 -2.73 29.91 -33.41
CA GLY A 143 -3.36 31.00 -34.08
C GLY A 143 -3.99 30.54 -35.39
N ASN A 144 -5.14 31.07 -35.57
CA ASN A 144 -5.83 31.28 -36.80
C ASN A 144 -4.82 31.55 -37.94
N LEU A 145 -4.66 30.59 -38.83
CA LEU A 145 -4.10 30.85 -40.15
C LEU A 145 -5.20 31.49 -40.97
N GLY A 146 -5.17 32.84 -41.01
CA GLY A 146 -5.94 33.61 -41.98
C GLY A 146 -5.40 33.42 -43.39
#